data_74e359493b1bd245f280f86de3feaf8c
#
_entry.id   74e359493b1bd245f280f86de3feaf8c
#
_cell.length_a   1.000
_cell.length_b   1.000
_cell.length_c   1.000
_cell.angle_alpha   90.00
_cell.angle_beta   90.00
_cell.angle_gamma   90.00
#
_symmetry.space_group_name_H-M   'P 1'
#
loop_
_entity.id
_entity.type
_entity.pdbx_description
1 polymer ?
#
loop_
_entity_poly.entity_id
_entity_poly.type
_entity_poly.pdbx_seq_one_letter_code
_entity_poly.pdbx_strand_id
1 'polypeptide(L)'
;MQAFSPTWTLGTGKSVAWPTGVGAKGNAGVAGVIKNTPGAIGYVNQSYIDDVVKPAALQNKWGDFVKPSVDAGSKALNGIELDENLAGTNPNPEAEGAYPIATLTWILAYETGNGKNTEAIKTSLSTLLSDEYQDKAPKLGFVPLKGEILERARTAVEKIGK
;
A
#
# COMPACT_ATOMS: atom_id res chain seq x y z
N MET A 1 -14.13 0.29 2.55
CA MET A 1 -15.46 0.68 3.09
C MET A 1 -16.39 -0.55 3.13
N GLN A 2 -16.60 -1.28 2.05
CA GLN A 2 -17.51 -2.45 2.05
C GLN A 2 -17.15 -3.51 3.09
N ALA A 3 -15.87 -3.74 3.36
CA ALA A 3 -15.40 -4.68 4.39
C ALA A 3 -15.64 -4.20 5.84
N PHE A 4 -16.01 -2.94 6.05
CA PHE A 4 -16.13 -2.33 7.38
C PHE A 4 -17.53 -1.82 7.70
N SER A 5 -18.41 -1.71 6.71
CA SER A 5 -19.74 -1.13 6.93
C SER A 5 -20.81 -1.88 6.13
N PRO A 6 -21.80 -2.46 6.79
CA PRO A 6 -22.93 -3.11 6.13
C PRO A 6 -23.83 -2.11 5.38
N THR A 7 -23.72 -0.82 5.70
CA THR A 7 -24.50 0.25 5.05
C THR A 7 -23.80 0.81 3.81
N TRP A 8 -22.61 0.32 3.46
CA TRP A 8 -21.91 0.75 2.26
C TRP A 8 -22.54 0.14 1.01
N THR A 9 -23.11 0.98 0.16
CA THR A 9 -23.85 0.57 -1.04
C THR A 9 -23.18 0.95 -2.37
N LEU A 10 -22.05 1.67 -2.33
CA LEU A 10 -21.38 2.19 -3.53
C LEU A 10 -20.47 1.17 -4.22
N GLY A 11 -20.42 -0.07 -3.71
CA GLY A 11 -19.56 -1.13 -4.25
C GLY A 11 -18.07 -0.91 -4.02
N THR A 12 -17.27 -1.66 -4.76
CA THR A 12 -15.80 -1.60 -4.76
C THR A 12 -15.28 -1.54 -6.18
N GLY A 13 -14.13 -0.91 -6.39
CA GLY A 13 -13.49 -0.84 -7.69
C GLY A 13 -12.51 0.32 -7.81
N LYS A 14 -11.87 0.42 -8.98
CA LYS A 14 -10.96 1.53 -9.30
C LYS A 14 -11.68 2.88 -9.38
N SER A 15 -12.97 2.86 -9.68
CA SER A 15 -13.81 4.04 -9.78
C SER A 15 -15.08 3.81 -8.98
N VAL A 16 -15.34 4.66 -8.02
CA VAL A 16 -16.55 4.64 -7.18
C VAL A 16 -17.29 5.94 -7.40
N ALA A 17 -18.61 5.85 -7.68
CA ALA A 17 -19.46 7.02 -7.87
C ALA A 17 -19.80 7.64 -6.52
N TRP A 18 -18.93 8.51 -6.01
CA TRP A 18 -19.15 9.21 -4.77
C TRP A 18 -20.32 10.19 -4.89
N PRO A 19 -21.30 10.14 -3.99
CA PRO A 19 -22.47 11.04 -4.04
C PRO A 19 -22.13 12.47 -3.63
N THR A 20 -20.99 12.68 -2.95
CA THR A 20 -20.53 13.97 -2.46
C THR A 20 -19.01 13.98 -2.37
N GLY A 21 -18.43 15.15 -2.24
CA GLY A 21 -16.99 15.36 -2.12
C GLY A 21 -16.37 16.02 -3.35
N VAL A 22 -15.08 16.27 -3.28
CA VAL A 22 -14.29 16.90 -4.36
C VAL A 22 -13.25 15.90 -4.84
N GLY A 23 -13.29 15.58 -6.13
CA GLY A 23 -12.25 14.74 -6.75
C GLY A 23 -10.96 15.52 -6.95
N ALA A 24 -9.82 14.87 -6.68
CA ALA A 24 -8.51 15.45 -6.92
C ALA A 24 -7.54 14.43 -7.52
N LYS A 25 -6.54 14.90 -8.27
CA LYS A 25 -5.63 14.02 -9.02
C LYS A 25 -4.52 13.47 -8.11
N GLY A 26 -4.58 12.17 -7.86
CA GLY A 26 -3.56 11.43 -7.11
C GLY A 26 -3.41 11.89 -5.65
N ASN A 27 -2.44 11.31 -4.95
CA ASN A 27 -2.21 11.62 -3.54
C ASN A 27 -1.91 13.12 -3.30
N ALA A 28 -1.07 13.73 -4.13
CA ALA A 28 -0.70 15.14 -3.99
C ALA A 28 -1.91 16.07 -4.12
N GLY A 29 -2.80 15.81 -5.10
CA GLY A 29 -4.02 16.59 -5.27
C GLY A 29 -4.96 16.44 -4.07
N VAL A 30 -5.18 15.23 -3.58
CA VAL A 30 -6.04 14.99 -2.40
C VAL A 30 -5.44 15.64 -1.15
N ALA A 31 -4.13 15.49 -0.90
CA ALA A 31 -3.46 16.17 0.20
C ALA A 31 -3.59 17.70 0.11
N GLY A 32 -3.47 18.26 -1.10
CA GLY A 32 -3.68 19.69 -1.34
C GLY A 32 -5.09 20.15 -0.99
N VAL A 33 -6.12 19.41 -1.37
CA VAL A 33 -7.51 19.72 -1.01
C VAL A 33 -7.71 19.67 0.51
N ILE A 34 -7.19 18.64 1.18
CA ILE A 34 -7.29 18.51 2.64
C ILE A 34 -6.63 19.70 3.33
N LYS A 35 -5.42 20.10 2.90
CA LYS A 35 -4.68 21.24 3.48
C LYS A 35 -5.45 22.57 3.38
N ASN A 36 -6.20 22.76 2.31
CA ASN A 36 -6.89 24.00 2.02
C ASN A 36 -8.36 24.02 2.42
N THR A 37 -8.88 22.93 3.01
CA THR A 37 -10.29 22.81 3.36
C THR A 37 -10.43 22.35 4.82
N PRO A 38 -10.65 23.30 5.77
CA PRO A 38 -10.85 22.92 7.17
C PRO A 38 -11.98 21.88 7.34
N GLY A 39 -11.70 20.82 8.09
CA GLY A 39 -12.65 19.72 8.30
C GLY A 39 -12.72 18.70 7.17
N ALA A 40 -11.93 18.84 6.11
CA ALA A 40 -11.87 17.84 5.05
C ALA A 40 -11.29 16.52 5.54
N ILE A 41 -11.83 15.43 5.03
CA ILE A 41 -11.35 14.06 5.23
C ILE A 41 -11.04 13.47 3.85
N GLY A 42 -9.93 12.74 3.74
CA GLY A 42 -9.56 12.06 2.50
C GLY A 42 -8.66 10.86 2.78
N TYR A 43 -8.25 10.18 1.72
CA TYR A 43 -7.27 9.10 1.81
C TYR A 43 -6.10 9.36 0.87
N VAL A 44 -4.92 9.20 1.41
CA VAL A 44 -3.63 9.39 0.71
C VAL A 44 -2.62 8.37 1.24
N ASN A 45 -1.54 8.17 0.50
CA ASN A 45 -0.42 7.40 1.01
C ASN A 45 0.16 8.06 2.27
N GLN A 46 0.66 7.26 3.21
CA GLN A 46 1.24 7.71 4.48
C GLN A 46 2.37 8.74 4.29
N SER A 47 3.11 8.69 3.19
CA SER A 47 4.18 9.65 2.86
C SER A 47 3.69 11.11 2.68
N TYR A 48 2.38 11.33 2.60
CA TYR A 48 1.77 12.68 2.50
C TYR A 48 1.28 13.24 3.84
N ILE A 49 1.50 12.51 4.94
CA ILE A 49 1.22 12.97 6.30
C ILE A 49 2.30 13.97 6.70
N ASP A 50 1.87 15.12 7.23
CA ASP A 50 2.75 16.18 7.70
C ASP A 50 2.12 16.95 8.88
N ASP A 51 2.60 18.16 9.13
CA ASP A 51 2.08 18.97 10.22
C ASP A 51 0.64 19.47 10.02
N VAL A 52 0.14 19.48 8.82
CA VAL A 52 -1.24 19.89 8.46
C VAL A 52 -2.14 18.67 8.22
N VAL A 53 -1.70 17.76 7.36
CA VAL A 53 -2.44 16.53 7.07
C VAL A 53 -2.16 15.48 8.14
N LYS A 54 -3.11 15.29 9.04
CA LYS A 54 -2.99 14.36 10.16
C LYS A 54 -3.68 13.03 9.87
N PRO A 55 -3.10 11.90 10.29
CA PRO A 55 -3.74 10.60 10.12
C PRO A 55 -4.84 10.38 11.15
N ALA A 56 -5.94 9.77 10.72
CA ALA A 56 -6.95 9.26 11.61
C ALA A 56 -6.49 7.95 12.28
N ALA A 57 -6.83 7.78 13.56
CA ALA A 57 -6.83 6.47 14.17
C ALA A 57 -8.07 5.72 13.68
N LEU A 58 -7.90 4.50 13.21
CA LEU A 58 -9.00 3.65 12.74
C LEU A 58 -9.16 2.45 13.67
N GLN A 59 -10.42 2.11 13.96
CA GLN A 59 -10.73 0.93 14.73
C GLN A 59 -10.41 -0.33 13.93
N ASN A 60 -9.56 -1.18 14.47
CA ASN A 60 -9.21 -2.47 13.88
C ASN A 60 -10.24 -3.56 14.28
N LYS A 61 -10.02 -4.79 13.83
CA LYS A 61 -10.89 -5.93 14.11
C LYS A 61 -10.96 -6.31 15.60
N TRP A 62 -9.93 -5.91 16.38
CA TRP A 62 -9.85 -6.12 17.83
C TRP A 62 -10.58 -5.07 18.67
N GLY A 63 -11.06 -4.00 18.01
CA GLY A 63 -11.70 -2.87 18.67
C GLY A 63 -10.75 -1.74 19.07
N ASP A 64 -9.45 -1.87 18.82
CA ASP A 64 -8.44 -0.86 19.14
C ASP A 64 -8.39 0.22 18.08
N PHE A 65 -8.22 1.48 18.51
CA PHE A 65 -7.96 2.60 17.61
C PHE A 65 -6.48 2.71 17.32
N VAL A 66 -6.07 2.30 16.12
CA VAL A 66 -4.69 2.25 15.64
C VAL A 66 -4.39 3.40 14.70
N LYS A 67 -3.27 4.10 14.92
CA LYS A 67 -2.72 5.08 13.96
C LYS A 67 -1.81 4.38 12.95
N PRO A 68 -1.70 4.89 11.70
CA PRO A 68 -0.77 4.33 10.74
C PRO A 68 0.67 4.52 11.24
N SER A 69 1.43 3.44 11.15
CA SER A 69 2.86 3.39 11.44
C SER A 69 3.49 2.26 10.65
N VAL A 70 4.82 2.22 10.58
CA VAL A 70 5.54 1.12 9.93
C VAL A 70 5.23 -0.21 10.61
N ASP A 71 5.18 -0.24 11.95
CA ASP A 71 4.85 -1.45 12.72
C ASP A 71 3.41 -1.92 12.46
N ALA A 72 2.43 -1.02 12.56
CA ALA A 72 1.03 -1.35 12.33
C ALA A 72 0.76 -1.77 10.87
N GLY A 73 1.48 -1.18 9.90
CA GLY A 73 1.47 -1.59 8.51
C GLY A 73 2.12 -2.96 8.30
N SER A 74 3.26 -3.24 8.92
CA SER A 74 3.92 -4.55 8.84
C SER A 74 3.01 -5.67 9.36
N LYS A 75 2.34 -5.45 10.50
CA LYS A 75 1.35 -6.39 11.04
C LYS A 75 0.20 -6.65 10.07
N ALA A 76 -0.25 -5.60 9.39
CA ALA A 76 -1.31 -5.72 8.38
C ALA A 76 -0.86 -6.51 7.14
N LEU A 77 0.37 -6.32 6.69
CA LEU A 77 0.92 -7.00 5.51
C LEU A 77 1.22 -8.48 5.77
N ASN A 78 1.61 -8.85 6.97
CA ASN A 78 1.94 -10.25 7.32
C ASN A 78 0.75 -11.23 7.17
N GLY A 79 -0.47 -10.73 7.13
CA GLY A 79 -1.68 -11.54 6.90
C GLY A 79 -2.15 -11.57 5.44
N ILE A 80 -1.38 -11.04 4.49
CA ILE A 80 -1.74 -11.08 3.08
C ILE A 80 -1.30 -12.40 2.46
N GLU A 81 -2.26 -13.20 2.02
CA GLU A 81 -2.00 -14.36 1.19
C GLU A 81 -1.83 -13.91 -0.26
N LEU A 82 -0.69 -14.26 -0.86
CA LEU A 82 -0.38 -13.95 -2.25
C LEU A 82 -0.62 -15.17 -3.14
N ASP A 83 -1.28 -14.98 -4.28
CA ASP A 83 -1.39 -15.98 -5.33
C ASP A 83 -0.06 -16.18 -6.08
N GLU A 84 -0.08 -17.00 -7.13
CA GLU A 84 1.10 -17.30 -7.98
C GLU A 84 1.67 -16.05 -8.70
N ASN A 85 0.82 -15.04 -8.94
CA ASN A 85 1.19 -13.77 -9.57
C ASN A 85 1.56 -12.69 -8.54
N LEU A 86 1.75 -13.05 -7.28
CA LEU A 86 2.00 -12.14 -6.16
C LEU A 86 0.85 -11.15 -5.90
N ALA A 87 -0.34 -11.41 -6.41
CA ALA A 87 -1.52 -10.61 -6.11
C ALA A 87 -2.17 -11.09 -4.81
N GLY A 88 -2.60 -10.16 -3.98
CA GLY A 88 -3.26 -10.48 -2.72
C GLY A 88 -3.75 -9.24 -2.00
N THR A 89 -4.79 -9.39 -1.20
CA THR A 89 -5.33 -8.32 -0.36
C THR A 89 -5.81 -8.90 0.96
N ASN A 90 -5.66 -8.13 2.02
CA ASN A 90 -6.23 -8.47 3.32
C ASN A 90 -6.90 -7.23 3.93
N PRO A 91 -8.13 -6.91 3.52
CA PRO A 91 -8.87 -5.81 4.12
C PRO A 91 -9.24 -6.17 5.57
N ASN A 92 -8.97 -5.27 6.49
CA ASN A 92 -9.22 -5.46 7.91
C ASN A 92 -8.50 -6.69 8.52
N PRO A 93 -7.16 -6.67 8.55
CA PRO A 93 -6.34 -7.79 8.99
C PRO A 93 -6.64 -8.20 10.44
N GLU A 94 -6.46 -9.49 10.73
CA GLU A 94 -6.75 -10.06 12.07
C GLU A 94 -5.62 -9.88 13.08
N ALA A 95 -4.47 -9.36 12.67
CA ALA A 95 -3.35 -9.18 13.59
C ALA A 95 -3.61 -8.05 14.59
N GLU A 96 -3.34 -8.30 15.86
CA GLU A 96 -3.44 -7.30 16.93
C GLU A 96 -2.54 -6.11 16.65
N GLY A 97 -3.09 -4.89 16.77
CA GLY A 97 -2.39 -3.65 16.46
C GLY A 97 -2.12 -3.40 14.98
N ALA A 98 -2.67 -4.21 14.06
CA ALA A 98 -2.60 -3.95 12.63
C ALA A 98 -3.44 -2.74 12.24
N TYR A 99 -2.92 -1.92 11.32
CA TYR A 99 -3.69 -0.82 10.73
C TYR A 99 -4.68 -1.37 9.70
N PRO A 100 -5.99 -1.04 9.79
CA PRO A 100 -7.02 -1.70 8.97
C PRO A 100 -6.92 -1.46 7.47
N ILE A 101 -6.24 -0.40 7.04
CA ILE A 101 -6.09 -0.04 5.63
C ILE A 101 -4.61 -0.05 5.27
N ALA A 102 -4.12 -1.19 4.83
CA ALA A 102 -2.79 -1.38 4.26
C ALA A 102 -2.89 -2.16 2.96
N THR A 103 -1.99 -1.88 2.03
CA THR A 103 -1.94 -2.57 0.74
C THR A 103 -0.51 -2.64 0.23
N LEU A 104 -0.24 -3.63 -0.60
CA LEU A 104 0.99 -3.71 -1.39
C LEU A 104 0.90 -2.80 -2.61
N THR A 105 2.04 -2.38 -3.13
CA THR A 105 2.18 -1.78 -4.45
C THR A 105 2.89 -2.78 -5.35
N TRP A 106 2.34 -3.01 -6.53
CA TRP A 106 2.88 -3.95 -7.50
C TRP A 106 3.57 -3.24 -8.64
N ILE A 107 4.72 -3.77 -9.05
CA ILE A 107 5.39 -3.40 -10.29
C ILE A 107 5.13 -4.52 -11.29
N LEU A 108 4.57 -4.18 -12.45
CA LEU A 108 4.34 -5.13 -13.53
C LEU A 108 5.56 -5.12 -14.46
N ALA A 109 6.19 -6.28 -14.63
CA ALA A 109 7.30 -6.48 -15.55
C ALA A 109 7.06 -7.73 -16.40
N TYR A 110 7.48 -7.72 -17.64
CA TYR A 110 7.44 -8.90 -18.49
C TYR A 110 8.57 -9.87 -18.11
N GLU A 111 8.29 -11.17 -18.05
CA GLU A 111 9.33 -12.20 -17.88
C GLU A 111 10.23 -12.28 -19.13
N THR A 112 9.65 -12.12 -20.32
CA THR A 112 10.36 -12.13 -21.61
C THR A 112 9.99 -10.92 -22.46
N GLY A 113 10.71 -10.70 -23.56
CA GLY A 113 10.39 -9.62 -24.51
C GLY A 113 10.92 -8.24 -24.13
N ASN A 114 11.69 -8.09 -23.06
CA ASN A 114 12.27 -6.81 -22.63
C ASN A 114 13.44 -6.34 -23.51
N GLY A 115 13.96 -7.18 -24.40
CA GLY A 115 15.04 -6.86 -25.31
C GLY A 115 16.28 -6.33 -24.58
N LYS A 116 16.86 -5.24 -25.08
CA LYS A 116 18.05 -4.61 -24.48
C LYS A 116 17.83 -4.05 -23.07
N ASN A 117 16.60 -3.93 -22.60
CA ASN A 117 16.28 -3.38 -21.27
C ASN A 117 16.23 -4.46 -20.19
N THR A 118 16.32 -5.74 -20.53
CA THR A 118 16.20 -6.87 -19.60
C THR A 118 17.09 -6.71 -18.37
N GLU A 119 18.39 -6.51 -18.56
CA GLU A 119 19.36 -6.37 -17.47
C GLU A 119 19.12 -5.12 -16.63
N ALA A 120 18.74 -4.00 -17.25
CA ALA A 120 18.46 -2.77 -16.51
C ALA A 120 17.21 -2.92 -15.62
N ILE A 121 16.15 -3.56 -16.12
CA ILE A 121 14.93 -3.84 -15.36
C ILE A 121 15.27 -4.77 -14.19
N LYS A 122 15.95 -5.88 -14.46
CA LYS A 122 16.32 -6.87 -13.45
C LYS A 122 17.18 -6.24 -12.34
N THR A 123 18.21 -5.50 -12.71
CA THR A 123 19.09 -4.79 -11.78
C THR A 123 18.32 -3.78 -10.93
N SER A 124 17.45 -2.98 -11.55
CA SER A 124 16.65 -1.98 -10.83
C SER A 124 15.72 -2.63 -9.81
N LEU A 125 15.01 -3.68 -10.18
CA LEU A 125 14.08 -4.39 -9.28
C LEU A 125 14.84 -5.12 -8.18
N SER A 126 15.97 -5.78 -8.49
CA SER A 126 16.82 -6.43 -7.48
C SER A 126 17.36 -5.42 -6.48
N THR A 127 17.75 -4.22 -6.94
CA THR A 127 18.20 -3.14 -6.07
C THR A 127 17.09 -2.68 -5.12
N LEU A 128 15.88 -2.45 -5.64
CA LEU A 128 14.72 -2.06 -4.81
C LEU A 128 14.39 -3.13 -3.75
N LEU A 129 14.58 -4.41 -4.05
CA LEU A 129 14.33 -5.53 -3.15
C LEU A 129 15.54 -5.89 -2.28
N SER A 130 16.66 -5.17 -2.36
CA SER A 130 17.82 -5.39 -1.50
C SER A 130 17.51 -4.97 -0.06
N ASP A 131 18.19 -5.59 0.91
CA ASP A 131 18.02 -5.24 2.33
C ASP A 131 18.35 -3.77 2.58
N GLU A 132 19.38 -3.23 1.92
CA GLU A 132 19.75 -1.82 2.03
C GLU A 132 18.59 -0.87 1.66
N TYR A 133 17.84 -1.17 0.59
CA TYR A 133 16.71 -0.33 0.16
C TYR A 133 15.46 -0.57 1.01
N GLN A 134 15.24 -1.80 1.44
CA GLN A 134 14.14 -2.10 2.36
C GLN A 134 14.33 -1.39 3.71
N ASP A 135 15.54 -1.28 4.21
CA ASP A 135 15.87 -0.55 5.43
C ASP A 135 15.68 0.98 5.31
N LYS A 136 15.69 1.51 4.09
CA LYS A 136 15.41 2.92 3.81
C LYS A 136 13.91 3.23 3.67
N ALA A 137 13.08 2.23 3.36
CA ALA A 137 11.65 2.41 3.10
C ALA A 137 10.89 3.15 4.22
N PRO A 138 11.14 2.87 5.53
CA PRO A 138 10.49 3.59 6.63
C PRO A 138 10.71 5.10 6.61
N LYS A 139 11.90 5.55 6.22
CA LYS A 139 12.24 6.98 6.14
C LYS A 139 11.45 7.71 5.05
N LEU A 140 10.94 6.96 4.08
CA LEU A 140 10.11 7.46 2.98
C LEU A 140 8.60 7.29 3.25
N GLY A 141 8.21 6.80 4.43
CA GLY A 141 6.82 6.57 4.80
C GLY A 141 6.24 5.27 4.23
N PHE A 142 7.09 4.30 3.85
CA PHE A 142 6.67 3.00 3.36
C PHE A 142 6.98 1.90 4.37
N VAL A 143 6.19 0.83 4.30
CA VAL A 143 6.45 -0.39 5.06
C VAL A 143 7.41 -1.27 4.27
N PRO A 144 8.57 -1.67 4.84
CA PRO A 144 9.49 -2.57 4.14
C PRO A 144 8.85 -3.95 3.96
N LEU A 145 9.13 -4.57 2.83
CA LEU A 145 8.82 -5.98 2.63
C LEU A 145 9.76 -6.84 3.46
N LYS A 146 9.23 -7.91 4.05
CA LYS A 146 9.99 -8.85 4.89
C LYS A 146 9.50 -10.27 4.70
N GLY A 147 10.32 -11.24 5.14
CA GLY A 147 9.95 -12.66 5.16
C GLY A 147 9.55 -13.18 3.79
N GLU A 148 8.53 -14.02 3.77
CA GLU A 148 8.09 -14.73 2.57
C GLU A 148 7.71 -13.80 1.41
N ILE A 149 7.06 -12.67 1.68
CA ILE A 149 6.67 -11.70 0.64
C ILE A 149 7.90 -11.17 -0.09
N LEU A 150 8.96 -10.80 0.64
CA LEU A 150 10.19 -10.30 0.05
C LEU A 150 10.90 -11.39 -0.78
N GLU A 151 10.99 -12.60 -0.25
CA GLU A 151 11.65 -13.72 -0.96
C GLU A 151 10.89 -14.13 -2.21
N ARG A 152 9.57 -14.14 -2.18
CA ARG A 152 8.74 -14.38 -3.37
C ARG A 152 8.91 -13.29 -4.42
N ALA A 153 9.01 -12.03 -4.01
CA ALA A 153 9.27 -10.92 -4.93
C ALA A 153 10.67 -11.04 -5.58
N ARG A 154 11.70 -11.39 -4.81
CA ARG A 154 13.06 -11.67 -5.32
C ARG A 154 13.06 -12.82 -6.34
N THR A 155 12.37 -13.91 -6.00
CA THR A 155 12.22 -15.06 -6.91
C THR A 155 11.52 -14.68 -8.22
N ALA A 156 10.52 -13.81 -8.16
CA ALA A 156 9.85 -13.33 -9.39
C ALA A 156 10.80 -12.51 -10.28
N VAL A 157 11.66 -11.66 -9.69
CA VAL A 157 12.66 -10.90 -10.46
C VAL A 157 13.66 -11.83 -11.15
N GLU A 158 14.03 -12.97 -10.52
CA GLU A 158 14.92 -13.97 -11.14
C GLU A 158 14.37 -14.59 -12.42
N LYS A 159 13.06 -14.58 -12.65
CA LYS A 159 12.42 -15.09 -13.86
C LYS A 159 12.57 -14.15 -15.05
N ILE A 160 12.87 -12.88 -14.83
CA ILE A 160 13.03 -11.88 -15.91
C ILE A 160 14.24 -12.23 -16.77
N GLY A 161 14.01 -12.41 -18.06
CA GLY A 161 15.04 -12.73 -19.05
C GLY A 161 15.36 -14.21 -19.20
N LYS A 162 14.56 -15.09 -18.64
CA LYS A 162 14.66 -16.55 -18.83
C LYS A 162 13.81 -17.03 -19.98
#